data_0f613609358bbdbd2f0f5f2d734b1469
#
_entry.id   0f613609358bbdbd2f0f5f2d734b1469
#
_cell.length_a   1.000
_cell.length_b   1.000
_cell.length_c   1.000
_cell.angle_alpha   90.00
_cell.angle_beta   90.00
_cell.angle_gamma   90.00
#
_symmetry.space_group_name_H-M   'P 1'
#
loop_
_entity.id
_entity.type
_entity.pdbx_description
1 polymer ?
#
loop_
_entity_poly.entity_id
_entity_poly.type
_entity_poly.pdbx_seq_one_letter_code
_entity_poly.pdbx_strand_id
1 'polypeptide(L)'
;MKKKRRASDIQSVIMTVLSLMTVITSISMGLLLYNRYETAMRQNDVRDAQNMMEIIVNSMEQYLKSMRQISDTANYNVIQALDISSPEFNQELSLLYDSNKDKIQSIALYDMEGELLVAEPVTLQKEGVEVSRQSWFENAKAKIENMHFSTPHMQDLFQDDAKRYHWVISLSRAVDVIDGDSPENGILLVDMKYSFIEEMMDRINDRTRGRYYYLCDREGKLIYHPYANEISNGLFQENSVLASSSEDGIYRNLRSPHGERQTMIVNTISYTGWKLVGVVMPDIRTDSLEKFRIYMITIVIMLIMMLLVVNRIVSKRISSPILKLDASVTAYEAGEKPDIYIGGSYEIRHLGDSVQKSYEEIE
;
A
#
# COMPACT_ATOMS: atom_id res chain seq x y z
N MET A 1 9.56 -48.73 -55.44
CA MET A 1 10.05 -47.49 -54.88
C MET A 1 10.22 -47.63 -53.36
N LYS A 2 11.45 -47.95 -52.85
CA LYS A 2 11.74 -48.02 -51.40
C LYS A 2 11.94 -46.58 -50.91
N LYS A 3 11.09 -46.09 -50.03
CA LYS A 3 11.19 -44.84 -49.31
C LYS A 3 12.50 -44.91 -48.45
N LYS A 4 13.59 -44.22 -48.91
CA LYS A 4 14.81 -44.00 -48.11
C LYS A 4 14.39 -43.27 -46.83
N ARG A 5 14.34 -43.94 -45.67
CA ARG A 5 14.35 -43.26 -44.37
C ARG A 5 15.64 -42.45 -44.34
N ARG A 6 15.52 -41.12 -44.41
CA ARG A 6 16.65 -40.25 -44.11
C ARG A 6 17.07 -40.56 -42.67
N ALA A 7 18.23 -41.17 -42.51
CA ALA A 7 18.89 -41.19 -41.22
C ALA A 7 18.98 -39.71 -40.80
N SER A 8 18.46 -39.36 -39.65
CA SER A 8 18.61 -38.03 -39.12
C SER A 8 20.09 -37.77 -38.91
N ASP A 9 20.60 -36.74 -39.56
CA ASP A 9 22.04 -36.37 -39.49
C ASP A 9 22.39 -36.12 -38.01
N ILE A 10 23.47 -36.74 -37.51
CA ILE A 10 23.92 -36.63 -36.10
C ILE A 10 23.95 -35.17 -35.66
N GLN A 11 24.36 -34.27 -36.58
CA GLN A 11 24.34 -32.84 -36.34
C GLN A 11 22.93 -32.30 -36.01
N SER A 12 21.92 -32.76 -36.75
CA SER A 12 20.53 -32.33 -36.55
C SER A 12 19.99 -32.84 -35.22
N VAL A 13 20.32 -34.07 -34.83
CA VAL A 13 19.88 -34.63 -33.55
C VAL A 13 20.52 -33.88 -32.36
N ILE A 14 21.81 -33.69 -32.37
CA ILE A 14 22.56 -32.96 -31.32
C ILE A 14 21.99 -31.52 -31.20
N MET A 15 21.85 -30.82 -32.31
CA MET A 15 21.33 -29.47 -32.35
C MET A 15 19.90 -29.38 -31.80
N THR A 16 19.02 -30.32 -32.16
CA THR A 16 17.63 -30.35 -31.71
C THR A 16 17.55 -30.62 -30.19
N VAL A 17 18.29 -31.61 -29.70
CA VAL A 17 18.29 -31.98 -28.27
C VAL A 17 18.84 -30.81 -27.42
N LEU A 18 19.99 -30.24 -27.80
CA LEU A 18 20.56 -29.10 -27.07
C LEU A 18 19.65 -27.89 -27.10
N SER A 19 19.06 -27.58 -28.27
CA SER A 19 18.14 -26.43 -28.39
C SER A 19 16.89 -26.64 -27.57
N LEU A 20 16.31 -27.83 -27.55
CA LEU A 20 15.13 -28.15 -26.73
C LEU A 20 15.45 -28.01 -25.24
N MET A 21 16.59 -28.55 -24.82
CA MET A 21 17.03 -28.49 -23.42
C MET A 21 17.26 -27.04 -22.97
N THR A 22 17.90 -26.22 -23.80
CA THR A 22 18.14 -24.78 -23.49
C THR A 22 16.84 -23.98 -23.43
N VAL A 23 15.89 -24.24 -24.30
CA VAL A 23 14.57 -23.56 -24.27
C VAL A 23 13.80 -23.93 -23.00
N ILE A 24 13.74 -25.21 -22.66
CA ILE A 24 13.03 -25.69 -21.46
C ILE A 24 13.66 -25.09 -20.19
N THR A 25 15.00 -25.14 -20.08
CA THR A 25 15.70 -24.61 -18.90
C THR A 25 15.54 -23.09 -18.77
N SER A 26 15.60 -22.34 -19.89
CA SER A 26 15.43 -20.89 -19.89
C SER A 26 14.02 -20.48 -19.51
N ILE A 27 12.99 -21.16 -20.04
CA ILE A 27 11.59 -20.89 -19.67
C ILE A 27 11.35 -21.26 -18.20
N SER A 28 11.84 -22.42 -17.74
CA SER A 28 11.68 -22.84 -16.34
C SER A 28 12.34 -21.84 -15.38
N MET A 29 13.54 -21.38 -15.69
CA MET A 29 14.23 -20.36 -14.89
C MET A 29 13.49 -19.03 -14.88
N GLY A 30 13.00 -18.59 -16.06
CA GLY A 30 12.19 -17.39 -16.17
C GLY A 30 10.93 -17.43 -15.32
N LEU A 31 10.20 -18.56 -15.34
CA LEU A 31 9.00 -18.75 -14.52
C LEU A 31 9.33 -18.76 -13.01
N LEU A 32 10.41 -19.41 -12.60
CA LEU A 32 10.84 -19.43 -11.20
C LEU A 32 11.21 -18.03 -10.71
N LEU A 33 11.95 -17.26 -11.51
CA LEU A 33 12.33 -15.89 -11.17
C LEU A 33 11.10 -14.98 -11.10
N TYR A 34 10.18 -15.12 -12.04
CA TYR A 34 8.93 -14.35 -12.03
C TYR A 34 8.10 -14.62 -10.77
N ASN A 35 7.88 -15.88 -10.41
CA ASN A 35 7.13 -16.25 -9.21
C ASN A 35 7.81 -15.77 -7.91
N ARG A 36 9.13 -15.82 -7.86
CA ARG A 36 9.91 -15.31 -6.71
C ARG A 36 9.78 -13.79 -6.59
N TYR A 37 9.88 -13.09 -7.71
CA TYR A 37 9.73 -11.64 -7.75
C TYR A 37 8.33 -11.21 -7.34
N GLU A 38 7.29 -11.83 -7.91
CA GLU A 38 5.89 -11.54 -7.55
C GLU A 38 5.64 -11.74 -6.05
N THR A 39 6.13 -12.85 -5.48
CA THR A 39 5.99 -13.12 -4.04
C THR A 39 6.70 -12.06 -3.19
N ALA A 40 7.92 -11.69 -3.56
CA ALA A 40 8.70 -10.67 -2.86
C ALA A 40 8.02 -9.29 -2.94
N MET A 41 7.48 -8.93 -4.10
CA MET A 41 6.76 -7.68 -4.32
C MET A 41 5.52 -7.59 -3.45
N ARG A 42 4.71 -8.65 -3.41
CA ARG A 42 3.51 -8.73 -2.54
C ARG A 42 3.85 -8.59 -1.04
N GLN A 43 4.96 -9.19 -0.60
CA GLN A 43 5.42 -9.04 0.78
C GLN A 43 5.87 -7.61 1.09
N ASN A 44 6.57 -6.98 0.14
CA ASN A 44 7.00 -5.59 0.28
C ASN A 44 5.80 -4.64 0.29
N ASP A 45 4.78 -4.83 -0.55
CA ASP A 45 3.57 -3.99 -0.57
C ASP A 45 2.86 -3.99 0.79
N VAL A 46 2.73 -5.17 1.43
CA VAL A 46 2.15 -5.28 2.78
C VAL A 46 3.03 -4.58 3.82
N ARG A 47 4.35 -4.76 3.73
CA ARG A 47 5.31 -4.13 4.66
C ARG A 47 5.31 -2.61 4.53
N ASP A 48 5.29 -2.11 3.29
CA ASP A 48 5.20 -0.68 3.01
C ASP A 48 3.89 -0.09 3.52
N ALA A 49 2.78 -0.83 3.37
CA ALA A 49 1.50 -0.43 3.93
C ALA A 49 1.54 -0.35 5.46
N GLN A 50 2.16 -1.33 6.14
CA GLN A 50 2.34 -1.30 7.59
C GLN A 50 3.17 -0.09 8.05
N ASN A 51 4.32 0.16 7.41
CA ASN A 51 5.16 1.32 7.73
C ASN A 51 4.41 2.63 7.54
N MET A 52 3.62 2.73 6.47
CA MET A 52 2.80 3.91 6.23
C MET A 52 1.73 4.08 7.30
N MET A 53 1.05 3.00 7.70
CA MET A 53 0.05 3.03 8.76
C MET A 53 0.63 3.49 10.10
N GLU A 54 1.84 3.05 10.44
CA GLU A 54 2.52 3.50 11.66
C GLU A 54 2.78 5.01 11.63
N ILE A 55 3.20 5.56 10.48
CA ILE A 55 3.39 7.00 10.30
C ILE A 55 2.07 7.75 10.46
N ILE A 56 0.97 7.23 9.89
CA ILE A 56 -0.36 7.84 9.98
C ILE A 56 -0.86 7.82 11.43
N VAL A 57 -0.77 6.67 12.11
CA VAL A 57 -1.18 6.53 13.52
C VAL A 57 -0.44 7.56 14.38
N ASN A 58 0.89 7.63 14.26
CA ASN A 58 1.70 8.57 15.02
C ASN A 58 1.31 10.03 14.72
N SER A 59 1.07 10.37 13.45
CA SER A 59 0.65 11.72 13.06
C SER A 59 -0.73 12.07 13.59
N MET A 60 -1.66 11.10 13.56
CA MET A 60 -3.02 11.26 14.09
C MET A 60 -3.01 11.40 15.61
N GLU A 61 -2.23 10.58 16.30
CA GLU A 61 -2.09 10.68 17.75
C GLU A 61 -1.47 12.00 18.19
N GLN A 62 -0.49 12.51 17.45
CA GLN A 62 0.08 13.85 17.70
C GLN A 62 -0.96 14.96 17.48
N TYR A 63 -1.79 14.84 16.44
CA TYR A 63 -2.87 15.79 16.19
C TYR A 63 -3.90 15.79 17.32
N LEU A 64 -4.38 14.63 17.74
CA LEU A 64 -5.33 14.48 18.84
C LEU A 64 -4.71 14.92 20.19
N LYS A 65 -3.44 14.65 20.40
CA LYS A 65 -2.69 15.17 21.56
C LYS A 65 -2.62 16.70 21.56
N SER A 66 -2.45 17.32 20.40
CA SER A 66 -2.47 18.78 20.27
C SER A 66 -3.85 19.36 20.63
N MET A 67 -4.96 18.72 20.21
CA MET A 67 -6.31 19.08 20.66
C MET A 67 -6.44 19.05 22.18
N ARG A 68 -6.00 17.94 22.77
CA ARG A 68 -6.03 17.78 24.21
C ARG A 68 -5.24 18.88 24.92
N GLN A 69 -4.04 19.20 24.43
CA GLN A 69 -3.20 20.27 25.01
C GLN A 69 -3.89 21.64 24.94
N ILE A 70 -4.56 21.94 23.81
CA ILE A 70 -5.33 23.19 23.69
C ILE A 70 -6.49 23.22 24.70
N SER A 71 -7.23 22.11 24.83
CA SER A 71 -8.31 21.98 25.80
C SER A 71 -7.81 22.06 27.25
N ASP A 72 -6.67 21.44 27.57
CA ASP A 72 -6.04 21.51 28.90
C ASP A 72 -5.56 22.94 29.19
N THR A 73 -4.97 23.63 28.22
CA THR A 73 -4.55 25.04 28.37
C THR A 73 -5.75 25.96 28.58
N ALA A 74 -6.83 25.79 27.80
CA ALA A 74 -8.08 26.55 28.01
C ALA A 74 -8.65 26.31 29.40
N ASN A 75 -8.69 25.04 29.84
CA ASN A 75 -9.27 24.70 31.15
C ASN A 75 -8.44 25.24 32.31
N TYR A 76 -7.13 24.88 32.38
CA TYR A 76 -6.32 25.15 33.58
C TYR A 76 -5.72 26.57 33.62
N ASN A 77 -5.39 27.14 32.47
CA ASN A 77 -4.71 28.43 32.42
C ASN A 77 -5.67 29.61 32.18
N VAL A 78 -6.87 29.36 31.67
CA VAL A 78 -7.84 30.41 31.39
C VAL A 78 -9.08 30.24 32.28
N ILE A 79 -9.85 29.13 32.12
CA ILE A 79 -11.16 28.96 32.74
C ILE A 79 -11.08 28.83 34.26
N GLN A 80 -10.14 28.02 34.76
CA GLN A 80 -9.93 27.82 36.21
C GLN A 80 -9.02 28.85 36.86
N ALA A 81 -8.36 29.72 36.10
CA ALA A 81 -7.41 30.69 36.60
C ALA A 81 -7.95 32.12 36.63
N LEU A 82 -8.93 32.45 35.81
CA LEU A 82 -9.44 33.79 35.60
C LEU A 82 -10.96 33.84 35.75
N ASP A 83 -11.48 34.92 36.24
CA ASP A 83 -12.89 35.22 36.27
C ASP A 83 -13.41 35.45 34.85
N ILE A 84 -14.49 34.73 34.44
CA ILE A 84 -15.07 34.77 33.09
C ILE A 84 -15.48 36.19 32.68
N SER A 85 -15.89 37.03 33.65
CA SER A 85 -16.32 38.43 33.46
C SER A 85 -15.11 39.40 33.31
N SER A 86 -13.87 38.94 33.48
CA SER A 86 -12.68 39.77 33.42
C SER A 86 -12.24 40.02 31.98
N PRO A 87 -11.67 41.18 31.65
CA PRO A 87 -11.06 41.47 30.36
C PRO A 87 -9.89 40.53 30.03
N GLU A 88 -9.14 40.13 31.07
CA GLU A 88 -7.99 39.21 30.97
C GLU A 88 -8.41 37.83 30.46
N PHE A 89 -9.55 37.33 30.89
CA PHE A 89 -10.12 36.06 30.41
C PHE A 89 -10.32 36.07 28.89
N ASN A 90 -10.98 37.09 28.38
CA ASN A 90 -11.23 37.21 26.94
C ASN A 90 -9.93 37.38 26.15
N GLN A 91 -8.97 38.10 26.68
CA GLN A 91 -7.66 38.30 26.04
C GLN A 91 -6.86 37.01 25.96
N GLU A 92 -6.79 36.22 27.05
CA GLU A 92 -6.07 34.94 27.07
C GLU A 92 -6.74 33.87 26.20
N LEU A 93 -8.07 33.81 26.21
CA LEU A 93 -8.82 32.88 25.35
C LEU A 93 -8.61 33.22 23.86
N SER A 94 -8.68 34.50 23.50
CA SER A 94 -8.42 34.99 22.14
C SER A 94 -6.98 34.72 21.70
N LEU A 95 -6.00 34.93 22.58
CA LEU A 95 -4.60 34.59 22.30
C LEU A 95 -4.39 33.09 22.07
N LEU A 96 -5.04 32.24 22.88
CA LEU A 96 -5.00 30.80 22.69
C LEU A 96 -5.60 30.37 21.34
N TYR A 97 -6.73 30.97 20.98
CA TYR A 97 -7.36 30.74 19.66
C TYR A 97 -6.44 31.19 18.53
N ASP A 98 -5.96 32.45 18.55
CA ASP A 98 -5.13 33.03 17.50
C ASP A 98 -3.83 32.24 17.28
N SER A 99 -3.24 31.73 18.37
CA SER A 99 -2.02 30.91 18.30
C SER A 99 -2.26 29.54 17.67
N ASN A 100 -3.52 29.08 17.58
CA ASN A 100 -3.87 27.75 17.08
C ASN A 100 -4.91 27.76 15.95
N LYS A 101 -5.26 28.93 15.40
CA LYS A 101 -6.31 29.11 14.37
C LYS A 101 -6.11 28.30 13.09
N ASP A 102 -4.89 27.84 12.83
CA ASP A 102 -4.61 26.94 11.70
C ASP A 102 -5.19 25.54 11.93
N LYS A 103 -5.32 25.13 13.20
CA LYS A 103 -5.77 23.79 13.60
C LYS A 103 -7.18 23.77 14.13
N ILE A 104 -7.61 24.81 14.86
CA ILE A 104 -8.92 24.89 15.49
C ILE A 104 -9.88 25.78 14.70
N GLN A 105 -11.15 25.46 14.77
CA GLN A 105 -12.23 26.21 14.17
C GLN A 105 -12.84 27.18 15.21
N SER A 106 -13.06 26.67 16.44
CA SER A 106 -13.59 27.46 17.54
C SER A 106 -13.23 26.88 18.90
N ILE A 107 -13.26 27.73 19.92
CA ILE A 107 -13.29 27.37 21.35
C ILE A 107 -14.58 27.99 21.90
N ALA A 108 -15.41 27.20 22.58
CA ALA A 108 -16.64 27.69 23.18
C ALA A 108 -16.83 27.13 24.59
N LEU A 109 -17.38 27.94 25.47
CA LEU A 109 -17.76 27.57 26.83
C LEU A 109 -19.27 27.76 26.99
N TYR A 110 -19.91 26.72 27.49
CA TYR A 110 -21.33 26.70 27.77
C TYR A 110 -21.58 26.45 29.25
N ASP A 111 -22.72 26.91 29.76
CA ASP A 111 -23.20 26.46 31.06
C ASP A 111 -23.78 25.04 31.01
N MET A 112 -24.25 24.52 32.14
CA MET A 112 -24.86 23.16 32.22
C MET A 112 -26.25 23.06 31.59
N GLU A 113 -26.88 24.17 31.23
CA GLU A 113 -28.15 24.30 30.53
C GLU A 113 -27.99 24.40 29.02
N GLY A 114 -26.74 24.69 28.55
CA GLY A 114 -26.39 24.81 27.11
C GLY A 114 -26.45 26.22 26.59
N GLU A 115 -26.50 27.21 27.49
CA GLU A 115 -26.37 28.62 27.11
C GLU A 115 -24.90 28.96 26.87
N LEU A 116 -24.63 29.74 25.82
CA LEU A 116 -23.27 30.16 25.45
C LEU A 116 -22.74 31.21 26.40
N LEU A 117 -21.68 30.91 27.12
CA LEU A 117 -21.00 31.87 28.00
C LEU A 117 -19.96 32.70 27.20
N VAL A 118 -19.10 32.04 26.42
CA VAL A 118 -18.09 32.69 25.60
C VAL A 118 -17.73 31.81 24.39
N ALA A 119 -17.33 32.46 23.29
CA ALA A 119 -16.79 31.76 22.11
C ALA A 119 -15.66 32.56 21.45
N GLU A 120 -14.66 31.86 20.99
CA GLU A 120 -13.62 32.38 20.11
C GLU A 120 -13.52 31.51 18.81
N PRO A 121 -13.54 32.14 17.61
CA PRO A 121 -13.71 33.59 17.40
C PRO A 121 -15.09 34.09 17.86
N VAL A 122 -15.15 35.34 18.28
CA VAL A 122 -16.40 35.94 18.69
C VAL A 122 -17.39 35.87 17.54
N THR A 123 -18.47 35.10 17.70
CA THR A 123 -19.49 34.90 16.69
C THR A 123 -20.86 34.74 17.34
N LEU A 124 -21.91 34.93 16.55
CA LEU A 124 -23.29 34.72 17.02
C LEU A 124 -23.66 33.24 16.90
N GLN A 125 -24.22 32.70 17.98
CA GLN A 125 -24.85 31.40 17.91
C GLN A 125 -26.07 31.44 16.97
N LYS A 126 -26.30 30.37 16.21
CA LYS A 126 -27.46 30.25 15.34
C LYS A 126 -28.75 30.15 16.18
N GLU A 127 -29.77 30.84 15.77
CA GLU A 127 -31.07 30.73 16.40
C GLU A 127 -31.66 29.32 16.24
N GLY A 128 -32.28 28.81 17.33
CA GLY A 128 -32.94 27.51 17.32
C GLY A 128 -32.05 26.29 17.46
N VAL A 129 -30.73 26.46 17.71
CA VAL A 129 -29.85 25.35 18.02
C VAL A 129 -30.00 24.96 19.50
N GLU A 130 -30.49 23.75 19.76
CA GLU A 130 -30.56 23.19 21.10
C GLU A 130 -29.24 22.50 21.43
N VAL A 131 -28.31 23.25 22.05
CA VAL A 131 -26.97 22.76 22.42
C VAL A 131 -27.05 21.61 23.39
N SER A 132 -27.98 21.65 24.35
CA SER A 132 -28.16 20.61 25.36
C SER A 132 -28.53 19.22 24.81
N ARG A 133 -29.01 19.14 23.55
CA ARG A 133 -29.29 17.88 22.83
C ARG A 133 -28.17 17.39 21.94
N GLN A 134 -27.09 18.13 21.84
CA GLN A 134 -25.95 17.72 21.05
C GLN A 134 -25.20 16.55 21.75
N SER A 135 -24.82 15.54 20.98
CA SER A 135 -24.18 14.34 21.55
C SER A 135 -22.88 14.63 22.30
N TRP A 136 -22.08 15.60 21.84
CA TRP A 136 -20.86 16.02 22.51
C TRP A 136 -21.17 16.69 23.86
N PHE A 137 -22.27 17.44 23.99
CA PHE A 137 -22.71 18.09 25.23
C PHE A 137 -23.22 17.04 26.23
N GLU A 138 -24.12 16.15 25.80
CA GLU A 138 -24.63 15.06 26.64
C GLU A 138 -23.52 14.16 27.16
N ASN A 139 -22.56 13.81 26.31
CA ASN A 139 -21.41 12.99 26.71
C ASN A 139 -20.52 13.69 27.77
N ALA A 140 -20.23 14.98 27.60
CA ALA A 140 -19.46 15.76 28.55
C ALA A 140 -20.18 15.90 29.89
N LYS A 141 -21.51 16.12 29.87
CA LYS A 141 -22.38 16.21 31.06
C LYS A 141 -22.49 14.88 31.80
N ALA A 142 -22.57 13.76 31.06
CA ALA A 142 -22.74 12.42 31.66
C ALA A 142 -21.48 11.88 32.33
N LYS A 143 -20.29 12.27 31.88
CA LYS A 143 -18.98 11.77 32.36
C LYS A 143 -18.02 12.92 32.59
N ILE A 144 -18.24 13.65 33.67
CA ILE A 144 -17.58 14.93 33.99
C ILE A 144 -16.04 14.84 33.99
N GLU A 145 -15.47 13.69 34.35
CA GLU A 145 -14.01 13.52 34.43
C GLU A 145 -13.34 13.20 33.08
N ASN A 146 -14.09 12.97 32.01
CA ASN A 146 -13.58 12.48 30.74
C ASN A 146 -13.63 13.53 29.64
N MET A 147 -12.64 13.46 28.74
CA MET A 147 -12.68 14.16 27.46
C MET A 147 -13.37 13.29 26.41
N HIS A 148 -14.24 13.87 25.62
CA HIS A 148 -15.01 13.20 24.59
C HIS A 148 -14.64 13.75 23.22
N PHE A 149 -14.18 12.87 22.33
CA PHE A 149 -13.96 13.19 20.92
C PHE A 149 -15.18 12.77 20.11
N SER A 150 -15.72 13.69 19.32
CA SER A 150 -16.79 13.38 18.36
C SER A 150 -16.21 12.75 17.09
N THR A 151 -17.06 12.07 16.32
CA THR A 151 -16.77 11.82 14.90
C THR A 151 -16.90 13.11 14.10
N PRO A 152 -16.27 13.21 12.90
CA PRO A 152 -16.41 14.39 12.06
C PRO A 152 -17.87 14.73 11.78
N HIS A 153 -18.21 15.98 11.95
CA HIS A 153 -19.53 16.52 11.68
C HIS A 153 -19.44 17.96 11.20
N MET A 154 -20.52 18.43 10.62
CA MET A 154 -20.63 19.82 10.21
C MET A 154 -20.89 20.69 11.45
N GLN A 155 -20.09 21.72 11.65
CA GLN A 155 -20.34 22.69 12.70
C GLN A 155 -21.56 23.52 12.33
N ASP A 156 -22.61 23.41 13.13
CA ASP A 156 -23.87 24.09 12.93
C ASP A 156 -24.25 25.07 14.07
N LEU A 157 -23.31 25.25 15.03
CA LEU A 157 -23.56 26.07 16.23
C LEU A 157 -23.48 27.56 15.95
N PHE A 158 -22.55 27.99 15.10
CA PHE A 158 -22.26 29.42 14.89
C PHE A 158 -22.65 29.90 13.50
N GLN A 159 -22.93 31.19 13.40
CA GLN A 159 -23.20 31.85 12.13
C GLN A 159 -21.85 32.07 11.42
N ASP A 160 -21.79 31.75 10.11
CA ASP A 160 -20.71 32.15 9.22
C ASP A 160 -21.28 33.09 8.15
N ASP A 161 -20.83 34.35 8.13
CA ASP A 161 -21.25 35.35 7.16
C ASP A 161 -20.99 34.92 5.72
N ALA A 162 -19.94 34.11 5.50
CA ALA A 162 -19.59 33.56 4.21
C ALA A 162 -20.40 32.28 3.83
N LYS A 163 -21.30 31.82 4.69
CA LYS A 163 -22.10 30.61 4.52
C LYS A 163 -21.30 29.37 4.12
N ARG A 164 -20.10 29.25 4.67
CA ARG A 164 -19.23 28.08 4.44
C ARG A 164 -19.60 26.95 5.39
N TYR A 165 -19.43 25.74 4.92
CA TYR A 165 -19.58 24.55 5.75
C TYR A 165 -18.21 24.18 6.33
N HIS A 166 -18.12 24.12 7.65
CA HIS A 166 -16.92 23.74 8.37
C HIS A 166 -17.09 22.35 8.97
N TRP A 167 -16.34 21.41 8.44
CA TRP A 167 -16.27 20.07 9.04
C TRP A 167 -15.28 20.10 10.20
N VAL A 168 -15.73 19.62 11.36
CA VAL A 168 -14.98 19.64 12.61
C VAL A 168 -15.01 18.30 13.31
N ILE A 169 -14.01 18.11 14.17
CA ILE A 169 -14.00 17.10 15.23
C ILE A 169 -14.02 17.87 16.53
N SER A 170 -15.01 17.63 17.36
CA SER A 170 -15.18 18.32 18.63
C SER A 170 -14.57 17.52 19.77
N LEU A 171 -13.81 18.22 20.60
CA LEU A 171 -13.39 17.76 21.91
C LEU A 171 -14.22 18.50 22.96
N SER A 172 -15.01 17.78 23.73
CA SER A 172 -15.82 18.34 24.80
C SER A 172 -15.45 17.77 26.17
N ARG A 173 -15.53 18.60 27.20
CA ARG A 173 -15.33 18.20 28.59
C ARG A 173 -16.06 19.14 29.56
N ALA A 174 -16.46 18.62 30.73
CA ALA A 174 -16.92 19.45 31.83
C ALA A 174 -15.71 20.17 32.47
N VAL A 175 -15.95 21.40 32.88
CA VAL A 175 -14.95 22.29 33.50
C VAL A 175 -15.57 23.07 34.64
N ASP A 176 -14.77 23.50 35.60
CA ASP A 176 -15.17 24.42 36.67
C ASP A 176 -14.87 25.85 36.20
N VAL A 177 -15.88 26.69 36.16
CA VAL A 177 -15.81 28.09 35.70
C VAL A 177 -15.83 29.02 36.92
N ILE A 178 -14.96 30.01 36.95
CA ILE A 178 -14.97 31.05 37.97
C ILE A 178 -15.86 32.19 37.46
N ASP A 179 -16.98 32.43 38.13
CA ASP A 179 -17.85 33.57 37.92
C ASP A 179 -18.11 34.26 39.27
N GLY A 180 -17.38 35.34 39.53
CA GLY A 180 -17.37 36.02 40.81
C GLY A 180 -16.87 35.12 41.95
N ASP A 181 -17.63 35.03 43.04
CA ASP A 181 -17.22 34.33 44.30
C ASP A 181 -17.63 32.81 44.30
N SER A 182 -18.29 32.30 43.27
CA SER A 182 -18.81 30.93 43.26
C SER A 182 -18.32 30.18 42.00
N PRO A 183 -17.73 28.99 42.18
CA PRO A 183 -17.45 28.14 41.03
C PRO A 183 -18.73 27.53 40.48
N GLU A 184 -18.93 27.67 39.18
CA GLU A 184 -20.00 27.04 38.43
C GLU A 184 -19.46 25.94 37.49
N ASN A 185 -20.29 24.96 37.18
CA ASN A 185 -19.89 23.93 36.20
C ASN A 185 -20.30 24.42 34.81
N GLY A 186 -19.36 24.21 33.87
CA GLY A 186 -19.58 24.47 32.46
C GLY A 186 -19.08 23.34 31.56
N ILE A 187 -19.32 23.47 30.26
CA ILE A 187 -18.84 22.54 29.26
C ILE A 187 -17.97 23.30 28.24
N LEU A 188 -16.70 22.94 28.23
CA LEU A 188 -15.72 23.40 27.24
C LEU A 188 -15.85 22.57 25.98
N LEU A 189 -16.00 23.26 24.84
CA LEU A 189 -15.98 22.71 23.49
C LEU A 189 -14.80 23.27 22.72
N VAL A 190 -13.98 22.42 22.14
CA VAL A 190 -12.92 22.79 21.21
C VAL A 190 -13.15 22.10 19.89
N ASP A 191 -13.52 22.86 18.87
CA ASP A 191 -13.73 22.36 17.52
C ASP A 191 -12.42 22.42 16.70
N MET A 192 -11.96 21.27 16.26
CA MET A 192 -10.78 21.15 15.40
C MET A 192 -11.19 20.99 13.94
N LYS A 193 -10.42 21.61 13.05
CA LYS A 193 -10.64 21.50 11.61
C LYS A 193 -10.41 20.08 11.11
N TYR A 194 -11.44 19.44 10.56
CA TYR A 194 -11.33 18.11 9.97
C TYR A 194 -10.42 18.07 8.73
N SER A 195 -10.27 19.21 8.03
CA SER A 195 -9.41 19.32 6.84
C SER A 195 -7.97 18.85 7.05
N PHE A 196 -7.45 18.93 8.28
CA PHE A 196 -6.12 18.40 8.58
C PHE A 196 -6.04 16.88 8.39
N ILE A 197 -7.07 16.15 8.87
CA ILE A 197 -7.14 14.68 8.69
C ILE A 197 -7.35 14.35 7.22
N GLU A 198 -8.24 15.07 6.54
CA GLU A 198 -8.53 14.89 5.13
C GLU A 198 -7.27 15.07 4.27
N GLU A 199 -6.57 16.19 4.42
CA GLU A 199 -5.32 16.45 3.69
C GLU A 199 -4.23 15.40 3.97
N MET A 200 -4.08 14.98 5.23
CA MET A 200 -3.11 13.95 5.60
C MET A 200 -3.44 12.64 4.91
N MET A 201 -4.71 12.21 4.95
CA MET A 201 -5.17 10.96 4.35
C MET A 201 -5.14 11.01 2.81
N ASP A 202 -5.46 12.16 2.20
CA ASP A 202 -5.40 12.34 0.74
C ASP A 202 -3.98 12.22 0.20
N ARG A 203 -2.98 12.76 0.92
CA ARG A 203 -1.56 12.69 0.51
C ARG A 203 -1.02 11.28 0.40
N ILE A 204 -1.53 10.35 1.19
CA ILE A 204 -1.05 8.96 1.24
C ILE A 204 -1.85 8.01 0.37
N ASN A 205 -3.08 8.41 -0.01
CA ASN A 205 -3.98 7.61 -0.83
C ASN A 205 -3.71 7.83 -2.33
N ASP A 206 -2.74 7.06 -2.86
CA ASP A 206 -2.47 7.01 -4.29
C ASP A 206 -3.31 5.88 -4.93
N ARG A 207 -4.38 6.27 -5.62
CA ARG A 207 -5.34 5.35 -6.28
C ARG A 207 -4.69 4.41 -7.32
N THR A 208 -3.45 4.70 -7.75
CA THR A 208 -2.76 3.91 -8.78
C THR A 208 -2.01 2.70 -8.26
N ARG A 209 -1.81 2.61 -6.93
CA ARG A 209 -0.94 1.59 -6.32
C ARG A 209 -1.63 0.31 -5.86
N GLY A 210 -2.94 0.18 -6.07
CA GLY A 210 -3.69 -1.00 -5.61
C GLY A 210 -3.73 -1.14 -4.09
N ARG A 211 -3.54 -0.02 -3.37
CA ARG A 211 -3.66 0.08 -1.92
C ARG A 211 -4.32 1.40 -1.54
N TYR A 212 -5.09 1.38 -0.48
CA TYR A 212 -5.69 2.57 0.10
C TYR A 212 -5.85 2.44 1.61
N TYR A 213 -6.04 3.58 2.26
CA TYR A 213 -6.21 3.68 3.70
C TYR A 213 -7.50 4.43 4.00
N TYR A 214 -8.25 3.93 4.96
CA TYR A 214 -9.46 4.60 5.44
C TYR A 214 -9.51 4.60 6.96
N LEU A 215 -10.38 5.43 7.50
CA LEU A 215 -10.58 5.62 8.94
C LEU A 215 -12.05 5.38 9.26
N CYS A 216 -12.34 4.58 10.29
CA CYS A 216 -13.68 4.38 10.81
C CYS A 216 -13.70 4.45 12.34
N ASP A 217 -14.90 4.70 12.89
CA ASP A 217 -15.11 4.66 14.33
C ASP A 217 -15.27 3.22 14.85
N ARG A 218 -15.57 3.09 16.14
CA ARG A 218 -15.75 1.79 16.82
C ARG A 218 -16.95 1.00 16.31
N GLU A 219 -17.96 1.70 15.80
CA GLU A 219 -19.20 1.16 15.24
C GLU A 219 -19.07 0.83 13.75
N GLY A 220 -17.96 1.20 13.12
CA GLY A 220 -17.69 0.98 11.68
C GLY A 220 -18.22 2.10 10.79
N LYS A 221 -18.66 3.24 11.36
CA LYS A 221 -19.01 4.41 10.56
C LYS A 221 -17.73 5.02 9.99
N LEU A 222 -17.75 5.31 8.70
CA LEU A 222 -16.60 5.89 8.02
C LEU A 222 -16.36 7.33 8.49
N ILE A 223 -15.12 7.60 8.87
CA ILE A 223 -14.60 8.93 9.22
C ILE A 223 -13.95 9.55 7.98
N TYR A 224 -13.11 8.78 7.29
CA TYR A 224 -12.49 9.15 6.03
C TYR A 224 -12.41 7.92 5.13
N HIS A 225 -12.69 8.12 3.84
CA HIS A 225 -12.49 7.08 2.83
C HIS A 225 -12.11 7.72 1.48
N PRO A 226 -11.06 7.23 0.76
CA PRO A 226 -10.65 7.82 -0.52
C PRO A 226 -11.70 7.66 -1.64
N TYR A 227 -12.65 6.73 -1.46
CA TYR A 227 -13.77 6.48 -2.36
C TYR A 227 -15.11 6.88 -1.72
N ALA A 228 -15.13 7.92 -0.86
CA ALA A 228 -16.34 8.35 -0.16
C ALA A 228 -17.49 8.70 -1.11
N ASN A 229 -17.18 9.34 -2.22
CA ASN A 229 -18.19 9.70 -3.25
C ASN A 229 -18.75 8.45 -3.94
N GLU A 230 -17.90 7.49 -4.25
CA GLU A 230 -18.30 6.22 -4.87
C GLU A 230 -19.15 5.38 -3.90
N ILE A 231 -18.82 5.40 -2.61
CA ILE A 231 -19.61 4.74 -1.56
C ILE A 231 -20.98 5.40 -1.42
N SER A 232 -21.07 6.73 -1.37
CA SER A 232 -22.33 7.46 -1.24
C SER A 232 -23.27 7.25 -2.43
N ASN A 233 -22.68 7.01 -3.63
CA ASN A 233 -23.43 6.73 -4.86
C ASN A 233 -23.73 5.23 -5.05
N GLY A 234 -23.32 4.37 -4.10
CA GLY A 234 -23.51 2.92 -4.18
C GLY A 234 -22.64 2.20 -5.20
N LEU A 235 -21.61 2.87 -5.75
CA LEU A 235 -20.68 2.33 -6.73
C LEU A 235 -19.53 1.54 -6.09
N PHE A 236 -19.25 1.78 -4.82
CA PHE A 236 -18.24 1.10 -4.03
C PHE A 236 -18.81 0.69 -2.68
N GLN A 237 -18.42 -0.47 -2.17
CA GLN A 237 -18.80 -0.96 -0.85
C GLN A 237 -17.55 -1.30 -0.05
N GLU A 238 -17.55 -0.89 1.23
CA GLU A 238 -16.48 -1.20 2.17
C GLU A 238 -17.00 -1.97 3.36
N ASN A 239 -16.20 -2.92 3.86
CA ASN A 239 -16.56 -3.72 5.03
C ASN A 239 -15.98 -3.11 6.32
N SER A 240 -16.33 -1.87 6.60
CA SER A 240 -15.82 -1.12 7.76
C SER A 240 -16.27 -1.70 9.11
N VAL A 241 -17.43 -2.37 9.15
CA VAL A 241 -17.92 -3.07 10.35
C VAL A 241 -17.02 -4.25 10.72
N LEU A 242 -16.52 -5.00 9.72
CA LEU A 242 -15.54 -6.06 9.97
C LEU A 242 -14.25 -5.46 10.53
N ALA A 243 -13.78 -4.36 9.97
CA ALA A 243 -12.56 -3.70 10.42
C ALA A 243 -12.69 -3.15 11.84
N SER A 244 -13.83 -2.52 12.18
CA SER A 244 -14.07 -1.95 13.51
C SER A 244 -14.10 -3.02 14.61
N SER A 245 -14.61 -4.21 14.31
CA SER A 245 -14.66 -5.35 15.24
C SER A 245 -13.37 -6.16 15.30
N SER A 246 -12.39 -5.88 14.42
CA SER A 246 -11.12 -6.61 14.38
C SER A 246 -10.11 -6.04 15.38
N GLU A 247 -9.26 -6.89 15.93
CA GLU A 247 -8.09 -6.49 16.71
C GLU A 247 -7.00 -5.91 15.78
N ASP A 248 -6.00 -5.25 16.37
CA ASP A 248 -4.86 -4.74 15.61
C ASP A 248 -4.05 -5.89 15.01
N GLY A 249 -3.78 -5.83 13.70
CA GLY A 249 -3.08 -6.92 13.03
C GLY A 249 -3.26 -6.95 11.51
N ILE A 250 -2.75 -8.03 10.92
CA ILE A 250 -2.79 -8.27 9.47
C ILE A 250 -3.73 -9.44 9.17
N TYR A 251 -4.76 -9.18 8.41
CA TYR A 251 -5.77 -10.13 7.96
C TYR A 251 -5.57 -10.42 6.47
N ARG A 252 -5.03 -11.60 6.16
CA ARG A 252 -4.72 -12.03 4.78
C ARG A 252 -5.85 -12.83 4.17
N ASN A 253 -5.90 -12.84 2.84
CA ASN A 253 -6.86 -13.63 2.05
C ASN A 253 -8.33 -13.30 2.33
N LEU A 254 -8.62 -12.08 2.76
CA LEU A 254 -10.00 -11.60 2.84
C LEU A 254 -10.54 -11.39 1.42
N ARG A 255 -11.87 -11.43 1.31
CA ARG A 255 -12.55 -11.03 0.07
C ARG A 255 -13.21 -9.69 0.26
N SER A 256 -12.98 -8.79 -0.68
CA SER A 256 -13.73 -7.54 -0.76
C SER A 256 -15.22 -7.82 -1.02
N PRO A 257 -16.11 -6.87 -0.78
CA PRO A 257 -17.53 -7.00 -1.18
C PRO A 257 -17.72 -7.34 -2.67
N HIS A 258 -16.75 -6.97 -3.52
CA HIS A 258 -16.73 -7.28 -4.96
C HIS A 258 -16.09 -8.63 -5.30
N GLY A 259 -15.66 -9.42 -4.30
CA GLY A 259 -15.09 -10.77 -4.48
C GLY A 259 -13.58 -10.81 -4.72
N GLU A 260 -12.89 -9.68 -4.81
CA GLU A 260 -11.45 -9.60 -5.00
C GLU A 260 -10.69 -10.00 -3.72
N ARG A 261 -9.52 -10.61 -3.89
CA ARG A 261 -8.66 -10.92 -2.74
C ARG A 261 -7.98 -9.67 -2.23
N GLN A 262 -8.01 -9.48 -0.91
CA GLN A 262 -7.36 -8.35 -0.25
C GLN A 262 -6.65 -8.77 1.04
N THR A 263 -5.67 -7.99 1.42
CA THR A 263 -5.05 -8.01 2.75
C THR A 263 -5.46 -6.74 3.46
N MET A 264 -6.06 -6.88 4.63
CA MET A 264 -6.47 -5.78 5.49
C MET A 264 -5.49 -5.69 6.66
N ILE A 265 -5.05 -4.49 6.98
CA ILE A 265 -4.21 -4.18 8.13
C ILE A 265 -5.01 -3.23 9.00
N VAL A 266 -5.12 -3.52 10.29
CA VAL A 266 -5.91 -2.73 11.25
C VAL A 266 -5.01 -2.22 12.35
N ASN A 267 -5.08 -0.93 12.66
CA ASN A 267 -4.44 -0.30 13.80
C ASN A 267 -5.43 0.60 14.51
N THR A 268 -5.42 0.57 15.84
CA THR A 268 -6.29 1.40 16.67
C THR A 268 -5.58 2.70 17.06
N ILE A 269 -6.31 3.84 16.95
CA ILE A 269 -5.84 5.13 17.42
C ILE A 269 -6.21 5.28 18.90
N SER A 270 -5.21 5.40 19.76
CA SER A 270 -5.35 5.25 21.22
C SER A 270 -6.34 6.22 21.87
N TYR A 271 -6.40 7.49 21.42
CA TYR A 271 -7.23 8.51 22.06
C TYR A 271 -8.73 8.36 21.79
N THR A 272 -9.08 7.91 20.60
CA THR A 272 -10.49 7.85 20.14
C THR A 272 -11.01 6.44 20.05
N GLY A 273 -10.11 5.47 19.91
CA GLY A 273 -10.43 4.09 19.57
C GLY A 273 -10.88 3.92 18.11
N TRP A 274 -10.64 4.93 17.26
CA TRP A 274 -10.88 4.80 15.84
C TRP A 274 -9.94 3.78 15.22
N LYS A 275 -10.40 3.14 14.16
CA LYS A 275 -9.61 2.16 13.42
C LYS A 275 -9.07 2.77 12.14
N LEU A 276 -7.75 2.81 12.03
CA LEU A 276 -7.06 3.03 10.76
C LEU A 276 -6.92 1.70 10.06
N VAL A 277 -7.39 1.64 8.83
CA VAL A 277 -7.41 0.41 8.04
C VAL A 277 -6.65 0.64 6.74
N GLY A 278 -5.65 -0.20 6.50
CA GLY A 278 -4.92 -0.26 5.23
C GLY A 278 -5.38 -1.48 4.44
N VAL A 279 -5.82 -1.26 3.22
CA VAL A 279 -6.23 -2.32 2.29
C VAL A 279 -5.20 -2.44 1.18
N VAL A 280 -4.67 -3.65 0.99
CA VAL A 280 -3.74 -3.98 -0.10
C VAL A 280 -4.40 -5.03 -0.98
N MET A 281 -4.61 -4.70 -2.25
CA MET A 281 -5.20 -5.57 -3.27
C MET A 281 -4.09 -6.20 -4.12
N PRO A 282 -3.73 -7.47 -3.89
CA PRO A 282 -2.63 -8.11 -4.61
C PRO A 282 -2.90 -8.35 -6.09
N ASP A 283 -4.16 -8.35 -6.50
CA ASP A 283 -4.58 -8.65 -7.88
C ASP A 283 -4.67 -7.41 -8.78
N ILE A 284 -4.59 -6.20 -8.21
CA ILE A 284 -4.47 -4.98 -9.01
C ILE A 284 -3.05 -4.91 -9.60
N ARG A 285 -2.98 -5.05 -10.92
CA ARG A 285 -1.71 -4.97 -11.67
C ARG A 285 -1.12 -3.57 -11.52
N THR A 286 -0.10 -3.47 -10.69
CA THR A 286 0.69 -2.25 -10.59
C THR A 286 1.51 -2.10 -11.87
N ASP A 287 1.60 -0.91 -12.44
CA ASP A 287 2.45 -0.59 -13.62
C ASP A 287 3.86 -1.18 -13.52
N SER A 288 4.40 -1.25 -12.32
CA SER A 288 5.71 -1.81 -12.02
C SER A 288 5.80 -3.31 -12.30
N LEU A 289 4.76 -4.10 -11.97
CA LEU A 289 4.70 -5.54 -12.25
C LEU A 289 4.56 -5.81 -13.74
N GLU A 290 3.79 -4.96 -14.45
CA GLU A 290 3.61 -5.10 -15.88
C GLU A 290 4.90 -4.78 -16.66
N LYS A 291 5.60 -3.72 -16.31
CA LYS A 291 6.92 -3.38 -16.85
C LYS A 291 7.94 -4.49 -16.57
N PHE A 292 7.99 -4.99 -15.33
CA PHE A 292 8.89 -6.09 -14.97
C PHE A 292 8.60 -7.35 -15.79
N ARG A 293 7.33 -7.72 -16.00
CA ARG A 293 6.95 -8.86 -16.85
C ARG A 293 7.47 -8.70 -18.28
N ILE A 294 7.33 -7.51 -18.86
CA ILE A 294 7.82 -7.22 -20.21
C ILE A 294 9.34 -7.35 -20.26
N TYR A 295 10.06 -6.76 -19.30
CA TYR A 295 11.53 -6.88 -19.23
C TYR A 295 11.97 -8.32 -19.09
N MET A 296 11.34 -9.11 -18.22
CA MET A 296 11.66 -10.53 -18.02
C MET A 296 11.46 -11.35 -19.30
N ILE A 297 10.34 -11.15 -20.01
CA ILE A 297 10.06 -11.83 -21.27
C ILE A 297 11.14 -11.46 -22.31
N THR A 298 11.49 -10.18 -22.41
CA THR A 298 12.51 -9.69 -23.34
C THR A 298 13.89 -10.31 -23.06
N ILE A 299 14.29 -10.36 -21.79
CA ILE A 299 15.57 -10.96 -21.36
C ILE A 299 15.58 -12.46 -21.67
N VAL A 300 14.50 -13.18 -21.37
CA VAL A 300 14.40 -14.62 -21.66
C VAL A 300 14.49 -14.91 -23.15
N ILE A 301 13.80 -14.13 -23.98
CA ILE A 301 13.87 -14.26 -25.44
C ILE A 301 15.30 -13.99 -25.94
N MET A 302 15.94 -12.92 -25.45
CA MET A 302 17.32 -12.59 -25.82
C MET A 302 18.29 -13.71 -25.42
N LEU A 303 18.14 -14.26 -24.23
CA LEU A 303 18.94 -15.39 -23.74
C LEU A 303 18.74 -16.63 -24.61
N ILE A 304 17.50 -16.99 -24.95
CA ILE A 304 17.22 -18.13 -25.84
C ILE A 304 17.89 -17.93 -27.21
N MET A 305 17.76 -16.76 -27.82
CA MET A 305 18.38 -16.45 -29.11
C MET A 305 19.91 -16.60 -29.03
N MET A 306 20.54 -16.06 -27.98
CA MET A 306 21.99 -16.19 -27.77
C MET A 306 22.39 -17.66 -27.64
N LEU A 307 21.69 -18.44 -26.84
CA LEU A 307 22.00 -19.86 -26.61
C LEU A 307 21.77 -20.70 -27.86
N LEU A 308 20.77 -20.40 -28.70
CA LEU A 308 20.58 -21.09 -29.98
C LEU A 308 21.75 -20.85 -30.94
N VAL A 309 22.29 -19.62 -30.98
CA VAL A 309 23.49 -19.31 -31.77
C VAL A 309 24.70 -20.13 -31.27
N VAL A 310 24.90 -20.15 -29.94
CA VAL A 310 25.97 -20.94 -29.34
C VAL A 310 25.82 -22.44 -29.65
N ASN A 311 24.60 -22.99 -29.48
CA ASN A 311 24.31 -24.39 -29.79
C ASN A 311 24.61 -24.75 -31.25
N ARG A 312 24.29 -23.83 -32.19
CA ARG A 312 24.61 -24.02 -33.60
C ARG A 312 26.13 -24.09 -33.85
N ILE A 313 26.91 -23.23 -33.20
CA ILE A 313 28.37 -23.23 -33.33
C ILE A 313 28.95 -24.51 -32.75
N VAL A 314 28.52 -24.89 -31.53
CA VAL A 314 29.01 -26.10 -30.84
C VAL A 314 28.64 -27.35 -31.63
N SER A 315 27.38 -27.48 -32.06
CA SER A 315 26.93 -28.62 -32.88
C SER A 315 27.75 -28.77 -34.15
N LYS A 316 28.00 -27.62 -34.85
CA LYS A 316 28.83 -27.66 -36.05
C LYS A 316 30.30 -28.06 -35.77
N ARG A 317 30.88 -27.58 -34.66
CA ARG A 317 32.26 -27.93 -34.28
C ARG A 317 32.45 -29.40 -33.91
N ILE A 318 31.42 -30.03 -33.32
CA ILE A 318 31.47 -31.44 -32.91
C ILE A 318 31.11 -32.35 -34.11
N SER A 319 30.02 -32.06 -34.81
CA SER A 319 29.51 -32.98 -35.84
C SER A 319 30.27 -32.94 -37.16
N SER A 320 30.83 -31.78 -37.55
CA SER A 320 31.54 -31.66 -38.82
C SER A 320 32.76 -32.56 -38.96
N PRO A 321 33.67 -32.68 -37.95
CA PRO A 321 34.79 -33.61 -37.99
C PRO A 321 34.36 -35.08 -38.04
N ILE A 322 33.30 -35.44 -37.30
CA ILE A 322 32.75 -36.82 -37.31
C ILE A 322 32.21 -37.18 -38.68
N LEU A 323 31.43 -36.28 -39.31
CA LEU A 323 30.89 -36.53 -40.66
C LEU A 323 31.99 -36.61 -41.72
N LYS A 324 33.06 -35.85 -41.59
CA LYS A 324 34.22 -35.93 -42.49
C LYS A 324 34.98 -37.26 -42.35
N LEU A 325 35.16 -37.73 -41.11
CA LEU A 325 35.77 -39.03 -40.85
C LEU A 325 34.92 -40.16 -41.42
N ASP A 326 33.59 -40.14 -41.16
CA ASP A 326 32.63 -41.12 -41.69
C ASP A 326 32.65 -41.15 -43.23
N ALA A 327 32.68 -39.97 -43.89
CA ALA A 327 32.75 -39.88 -45.34
C ALA A 327 34.07 -40.45 -45.90
N SER A 328 35.21 -40.21 -45.24
CA SER A 328 36.51 -40.73 -45.67
C SER A 328 36.58 -42.27 -45.49
N VAL A 329 36.05 -42.81 -44.41
CA VAL A 329 35.95 -44.26 -44.18
C VAL A 329 35.04 -44.91 -45.21
N THR A 330 33.87 -44.35 -45.48
CA THR A 330 32.89 -44.86 -46.46
C THR A 330 33.50 -44.84 -47.89
N ALA A 331 34.23 -43.84 -48.25
CA ALA A 331 34.91 -43.76 -49.57
C ALA A 331 36.01 -44.82 -49.70
N TYR A 332 36.74 -45.11 -48.62
CA TYR A 332 37.73 -46.17 -48.59
C TYR A 332 37.11 -47.57 -48.75
N GLU A 333 35.96 -47.83 -48.05
CA GLU A 333 35.19 -49.07 -48.22
C GLU A 333 34.65 -49.25 -49.64
N ALA A 334 34.40 -48.17 -50.35
CA ALA A 334 33.95 -48.20 -51.78
C ALA A 334 35.07 -48.46 -52.77
N GLY A 335 36.33 -48.65 -52.31
CA GLY A 335 37.48 -48.91 -53.14
C GLY A 335 38.21 -47.66 -53.66
N GLU A 336 37.82 -46.48 -53.18
CA GLU A 336 38.55 -45.23 -53.40
C GLU A 336 39.69 -45.19 -52.32
N LYS A 337 40.82 -44.59 -52.68
CA LYS A 337 41.93 -44.38 -51.67
C LYS A 337 42.03 -42.89 -51.27
N PRO A 338 41.00 -42.38 -50.50
CA PRO A 338 41.06 -41.02 -49.98
C PRO A 338 41.96 -41.02 -48.73
N ASP A 339 42.62 -39.92 -48.44
CA ASP A 339 43.27 -39.68 -47.18
C ASP A 339 42.21 -39.66 -46.05
N ILE A 340 42.42 -40.49 -45.01
CA ILE A 340 41.49 -40.51 -43.85
C ILE A 340 41.55 -39.14 -43.15
N TYR A 341 40.36 -38.58 -42.84
CA TYR A 341 40.30 -37.28 -42.18
C TYR A 341 40.83 -37.37 -40.73
N ILE A 342 41.94 -36.68 -40.45
CA ILE A 342 42.55 -36.56 -39.13
C ILE A 342 42.42 -35.15 -38.65
N GLY A 343 41.27 -34.84 -37.97
CA GLY A 343 41.00 -33.49 -37.46
C GLY A 343 39.90 -33.48 -36.42
N GLY A 344 39.62 -32.32 -35.79
CA GLY A 344 38.63 -32.17 -34.73
C GLY A 344 39.20 -32.23 -33.33
N SER A 345 38.39 -32.69 -32.33
CA SER A 345 38.85 -32.91 -30.95
C SER A 345 39.93 -34.01 -30.90
N TYR A 346 40.64 -34.08 -29.76
CA TYR A 346 41.68 -35.09 -29.53
C TYR A 346 41.14 -36.50 -29.79
N GLU A 347 39.96 -36.84 -29.29
CA GLU A 347 39.31 -38.15 -29.40
C GLU A 347 39.01 -38.52 -30.88
N ILE A 348 38.48 -37.56 -31.65
CA ILE A 348 38.16 -37.75 -33.08
C ILE A 348 39.45 -37.90 -33.90
N ARG A 349 40.49 -37.13 -33.57
CA ARG A 349 41.80 -37.21 -34.21
C ARG A 349 42.43 -38.54 -33.95
N HIS A 350 42.46 -39.02 -32.71
CA HIS A 350 43.00 -40.32 -32.32
C HIS A 350 42.23 -41.48 -32.99
N LEU A 351 40.90 -41.34 -33.13
CA LEU A 351 40.12 -42.33 -33.89
C LEU A 351 40.51 -42.35 -35.36
N GLY A 352 40.65 -41.17 -35.99
CA GLY A 352 41.13 -41.06 -37.36
C GLY A 352 42.51 -41.69 -37.58
N ASP A 353 43.47 -41.39 -36.71
CA ASP A 353 44.82 -42.00 -36.75
C ASP A 353 44.78 -43.53 -36.59
N SER A 354 43.95 -44.06 -35.71
CA SER A 354 43.76 -45.47 -35.46
C SER A 354 43.15 -46.18 -36.67
N VAL A 355 42.15 -45.58 -37.29
CA VAL A 355 41.52 -46.11 -38.51
C VAL A 355 42.56 -46.13 -39.66
N GLN A 356 43.30 -45.03 -39.84
CA GLN A 356 44.37 -44.98 -40.87
C GLN A 356 45.40 -46.07 -40.72
N LYS A 357 45.91 -46.26 -39.50
CA LYS A 357 46.91 -47.33 -39.21
C LYS A 357 46.36 -48.73 -39.50
N SER A 358 45.09 -48.99 -39.13
CA SER A 358 44.46 -50.29 -39.41
C SER A 358 44.32 -50.54 -40.91
N TYR A 359 44.14 -49.52 -41.73
CA TYR A 359 44.06 -49.66 -43.17
C TYR A 359 45.42 -49.85 -43.80
N GLU A 360 46.48 -49.17 -43.28
CA GLU A 360 47.88 -49.33 -43.72
C GLU A 360 48.43 -50.75 -43.40
N GLU A 361 47.95 -51.43 -42.35
CA GLU A 361 48.31 -52.79 -42.01
C GLU A 361 47.64 -53.87 -42.84
N ILE A 362 46.57 -53.54 -43.55
CA ILE A 362 45.76 -54.46 -44.39
C ILE A 362 46.25 -54.44 -45.86
N GLU A 363 46.91 -53.39 -46.34
CA GLU A 363 47.53 -53.31 -47.66
C GLU A 363 48.86 -54.01 -47.68
#